data_8c40cef2ea538e2f04581676a8581e9d
#
_entry.id   8c40cef2ea538e2f04581676a8581e9d
#
_cell.length_a   1.000
_cell.length_b   1.000
_cell.length_c   1.000
_cell.angle_alpha   90.00
_cell.angle_beta   90.00
_cell.angle_gamma   90.00
#
_symmetry.space_group_name_H-M   'P 1'
#
loop_
_entity.id
_entity.type
_entity.pdbx_description
1 polymer ?
#
loop_
_entity_poly.entity_id
_entity_poly.type
_entity_poly.pdbx_seq_one_letter_code
_entity_poly.pdbx_strand_id
1 'polypeptide(L)'
;MKKLKYLLAGVLVSAVAGCFVACDDDESATDEWTADYVYLERLKLGIGSLEFNQTHSSLGIAGDTEVSMPFAVCLAKPWKSDVAVKFAYTIEGDMPEEIVTFREGGAVVIPAGELAARDTMDLRTDWSFVPQEAATYKVTVGIGSVQPVSGQLRISSKQKELSVQINKAKSMDIQAGVKPSGSRIADYSGWAVYATNVDDNNADWGAHQPKLINGNTGDYIWFDTPHLGVKIDMGATKTVTGLETFSAYGAAYAMSSCAVYTSDDGAGWKLVTPEEGLSMTPAGTQYVSFIAPITARYIIWHMYGSAPLSSEIYVYSK
;
A
#
# COMPACT_ATOMS: atom_id res chain seq x y z
N MET A 1 28.14 -22.31 -47.66
CA MET A 1 27.65 -22.02 -46.31
C MET A 1 28.80 -21.75 -45.32
N LYS A 2 29.66 -20.75 -45.57
CA LYS A 2 30.81 -20.38 -44.71
C LYS A 2 31.03 -18.87 -44.56
N LYS A 3 30.00 -18.01 -44.83
CA LYS A 3 30.11 -16.55 -44.73
C LYS A 3 29.16 -15.89 -43.75
N LEU A 4 28.45 -16.65 -42.89
CA LEU A 4 27.49 -16.10 -41.92
C LEU A 4 27.98 -16.11 -40.49
N LYS A 5 29.22 -16.50 -40.19
CA LYS A 5 29.77 -16.60 -38.83
C LYS A 5 30.60 -15.37 -38.37
N TYR A 6 30.81 -14.41 -39.21
CA TYR A 6 31.62 -13.22 -38.87
C TYR A 6 30.82 -11.93 -38.69
N LEU A 7 29.51 -11.98 -38.89
CA LEU A 7 28.64 -10.80 -38.73
C LEU A 7 28.07 -10.65 -37.30
N LEU A 8 28.23 -11.66 -36.42
CA LEU A 8 27.71 -11.61 -35.04
C LEU A 8 28.75 -11.22 -34.00
N ALA A 9 30.04 -11.13 -34.38
CA ALA A 9 31.12 -10.73 -33.47
C ALA A 9 31.43 -9.22 -33.49
N GLY A 10 30.83 -8.47 -34.42
CA GLY A 10 31.11 -7.03 -34.63
C GLY A 10 30.13 -6.09 -33.91
N VAL A 11 29.02 -6.61 -33.35
CA VAL A 11 27.97 -5.73 -32.77
C VAL A 11 28.07 -5.62 -31.25
N LEU A 12 28.92 -6.40 -30.59
CA LEU A 12 29.03 -6.42 -29.13
C LEU A 12 30.11 -5.51 -28.53
N VAL A 13 30.88 -4.79 -29.35
CA VAL A 13 31.94 -3.89 -28.85
C VAL A 13 31.57 -2.42 -28.98
N SER A 14 30.48 -2.07 -29.69
CA SER A 14 30.06 -0.68 -29.90
C SER A 14 29.07 -0.13 -28.89
N ALA A 15 28.66 -0.90 -27.89
CA ALA A 15 27.62 -0.49 -26.94
C ALA A 15 28.15 0.08 -25.60
N VAL A 16 29.47 0.23 -25.45
CA VAL A 16 30.06 0.75 -24.18
C VAL A 16 30.58 2.19 -24.32
N ALA A 17 30.55 2.79 -25.52
CA ALA A 17 31.09 4.14 -25.78
C ALA A 17 30.00 5.24 -25.89
N GLY A 18 28.76 4.99 -25.52
CA GLY A 18 27.63 5.90 -25.81
C GLY A 18 27.05 6.68 -24.63
N CYS A 19 27.72 6.75 -23.48
CA CYS A 19 27.17 7.45 -22.32
C CYS A 19 27.89 8.76 -21.93
N PHE A 20 28.56 9.41 -22.87
CA PHE A 20 29.19 10.71 -22.61
C PHE A 20 28.80 11.75 -23.67
N VAL A 21 27.53 12.11 -23.78
CA VAL A 21 27.15 13.40 -24.34
C VAL A 21 25.85 13.88 -23.74
N ALA A 22 25.94 14.69 -22.73
CA ALA A 22 24.96 15.73 -22.44
C ALA A 22 25.77 16.96 -22.02
N CYS A 23 26.35 17.63 -23.00
CA CYS A 23 26.77 19.02 -22.84
C CYS A 23 25.53 19.85 -23.13
N ASP A 24 25.11 20.64 -22.17
CA ASP A 24 24.30 21.81 -22.41
C ASP A 24 25.09 23.05 -21.97
N ASP A 25 25.12 24.01 -22.84
CA ASP A 25 25.89 25.22 -22.76
C ASP A 25 25.50 26.07 -21.57
N ASP A 26 26.46 26.37 -20.67
CA ASP A 26 26.60 27.70 -20.11
C ASP A 26 27.95 27.85 -19.36
N GLU A 27 28.73 28.80 -19.90
CA GLU A 27 29.81 29.60 -19.31
C GLU A 27 30.71 28.99 -18.22
N SER A 28 31.89 28.66 -18.64
CA SER A 28 33.17 28.35 -17.97
C SER A 28 33.70 26.94 -18.21
N ALA A 29 33.67 26.50 -19.46
CA ALA A 29 34.21 25.20 -19.88
C ALA A 29 35.69 24.95 -19.54
N THR A 30 36.41 25.97 -19.12
CA THR A 30 37.85 25.85 -18.75
C THR A 30 38.03 25.49 -17.27
N ASP A 31 37.11 25.85 -16.38
CA ASP A 31 37.19 25.52 -14.96
C ASP A 31 36.66 24.11 -14.62
N GLU A 32 35.73 23.57 -15.39
CA GLU A 32 35.18 22.24 -15.19
C GLU A 32 36.21 21.11 -15.40
N TRP A 33 37.19 21.29 -16.28
CA TRP A 33 38.22 20.27 -16.56
C TRP A 33 39.31 20.17 -15.50
N THR A 34 39.44 21.17 -14.64
CA THR A 34 40.46 21.20 -13.57
C THR A 34 39.91 20.83 -12.21
N ALA A 35 38.61 20.94 -12.01
CA ALA A 35 37.98 20.59 -10.74
C ALA A 35 37.72 19.08 -10.64
N ASP A 36 37.93 18.53 -9.44
CA ASP A 36 37.54 17.18 -9.10
C ASP A 36 36.16 17.21 -8.44
N TYR A 37 35.22 16.44 -8.99
CA TYR A 37 33.86 16.40 -8.48
C TYR A 37 33.60 15.17 -7.64
N VAL A 38 32.89 15.39 -6.53
CA VAL A 38 32.25 14.35 -5.73
C VAL A 38 30.78 14.32 -6.10
N TYR A 39 30.24 13.15 -6.39
CA TYR A 39 28.85 12.99 -6.82
C TYR A 39 28.25 11.67 -6.30
N LEU A 40 26.93 11.57 -6.35
CA LEU A 40 26.19 10.37 -5.97
C LEU A 40 25.72 9.61 -7.21
N GLU A 41 25.85 8.29 -7.16
CA GLU A 41 25.38 7.38 -8.18
C GLU A 41 24.48 6.30 -7.57
N ARG A 42 23.32 6.09 -8.18
CA ARG A 42 22.43 4.99 -7.76
C ARG A 42 22.96 3.67 -8.31
N LEU A 43 23.08 2.66 -7.44
CA LEU A 43 23.58 1.33 -7.84
C LEU A 43 22.47 0.41 -8.38
N LYS A 44 21.20 0.75 -8.17
CA LYS A 44 20.06 0.00 -8.73
C LYS A 44 19.57 0.72 -9.98
N LEU A 45 19.57 0.03 -11.11
CA LEU A 45 19.16 0.58 -12.40
C LEU A 45 17.70 1.01 -12.41
N GLY A 46 17.43 2.23 -12.86
CA GLY A 46 16.10 2.82 -13.07
C GLY A 46 16.25 4.29 -13.47
N ILE A 47 15.52 4.71 -14.50
CA ILE A 47 15.43 6.12 -14.90
C ILE A 47 14.32 6.75 -14.03
N GLY A 48 14.66 7.78 -13.25
CA GLY A 48 13.71 8.49 -12.38
C GLY A 48 13.92 8.26 -10.88
N SER A 49 12.96 8.67 -10.08
CA SER A 49 12.93 8.39 -8.63
C SER A 49 12.73 6.90 -8.38
N LEU A 50 13.34 6.38 -7.32
CA LEU A 50 13.06 5.04 -6.86
C LEU A 50 11.72 5.08 -6.13
N GLU A 51 10.71 4.37 -6.66
CA GLU A 51 9.36 4.36 -6.12
C GLU A 51 9.04 3.02 -5.46
N PHE A 52 8.39 3.08 -4.31
CA PHE A 52 7.85 1.95 -3.57
C PHE A 52 6.36 2.16 -3.35
N ASN A 53 5.57 1.11 -3.54
CA ASN A 53 4.13 1.16 -3.38
C ASN A 53 3.73 0.28 -2.19
N GLN A 54 3.02 0.89 -1.26
CA GLN A 54 2.60 0.24 -0.02
C GLN A 54 1.12 0.49 0.23
N THR A 55 0.51 -0.41 0.98
CA THR A 55 -0.83 -0.24 1.53
C THR A 55 -0.77 -0.34 3.04
N HIS A 56 -1.50 0.53 3.75
CA HIS A 56 -1.55 0.55 5.20
C HIS A 56 -2.95 0.22 5.69
N SER A 57 -3.07 -0.89 6.42
CA SER A 57 -4.29 -1.37 7.05
C SER A 57 -4.14 -1.38 8.57
N SER A 58 -5.19 -1.72 9.30
CA SER A 58 -5.12 -1.95 10.75
C SER A 58 -4.20 -3.12 11.15
N LEU A 59 -3.84 -3.98 10.20
CA LEU A 59 -2.86 -5.08 10.40
C LEU A 59 -1.42 -4.67 10.09
N GLY A 60 -1.19 -3.44 9.64
CA GLY A 60 0.13 -2.93 9.27
C GLY A 60 0.30 -2.71 7.78
N ILE A 61 1.55 -2.72 7.34
CA ILE A 61 1.96 -2.44 5.96
C ILE A 61 2.05 -3.72 5.12
N ALA A 62 1.58 -3.63 3.88
CA ALA A 62 1.75 -4.64 2.84
C ALA A 62 2.28 -3.99 1.55
N GLY A 63 2.81 -4.79 0.63
CA GLY A 63 3.43 -4.34 -0.61
C GLY A 63 4.95 -4.33 -0.50
N ASP A 64 5.61 -3.27 -0.92
CA ASP A 64 7.07 -3.12 -0.86
C ASP A 64 7.53 -2.91 0.58
N THR A 65 7.84 -3.99 1.29
CA THR A 65 8.19 -3.96 2.72
C THR A 65 9.67 -3.69 2.98
N GLU A 66 10.52 -3.89 1.98
CA GLU A 66 11.95 -3.56 2.06
C GLU A 66 12.24 -2.31 1.22
N VAL A 67 12.32 -1.18 1.89
CA VAL A 67 12.62 0.10 1.23
C VAL A 67 14.08 0.41 1.44
N SER A 68 14.90 0.12 0.43
CA SER A 68 16.34 0.39 0.46
C SER A 68 16.84 1.00 -0.85
N MET A 69 17.76 1.93 -0.73
CA MET A 69 18.44 2.57 -1.84
C MET A 69 19.96 2.42 -1.70
N PRO A 70 20.56 1.42 -2.38
CA PRO A 70 22.01 1.32 -2.48
C PRO A 70 22.55 2.38 -3.44
N PHE A 71 23.61 3.05 -3.04
CA PHE A 71 24.26 4.09 -3.83
C PHE A 71 25.77 4.10 -3.65
N ALA A 72 26.46 4.78 -4.54
CA ALA A 72 27.89 5.06 -4.44
C ALA A 72 28.11 6.57 -4.34
N VAL A 73 29.14 6.94 -3.61
CA VAL A 73 29.79 8.24 -3.69
C VAL A 73 30.99 8.08 -4.59
N CYS A 74 31.04 8.87 -5.63
CA CYS A 74 32.04 8.76 -6.68
C CYS A 74 32.90 10.03 -6.76
N LEU A 75 34.17 9.85 -7.16
CA LEU A 75 35.07 10.91 -7.58
C LEU A 75 35.21 10.91 -9.10
N ALA A 76 35.23 12.07 -9.72
CA ALA A 76 35.51 12.20 -11.16
C ALA A 76 36.93 11.76 -11.53
N LYS A 77 37.87 11.86 -10.57
CA LYS A 77 39.28 11.41 -10.71
C LYS A 77 39.78 10.85 -9.36
N PRO A 78 40.76 9.92 -9.38
CA PRO A 78 41.38 9.44 -8.16
C PRO A 78 42.03 10.57 -7.36
N TRP A 79 41.77 10.61 -6.04
CA TRP A 79 42.34 11.63 -5.14
C TRP A 79 43.59 11.08 -4.45
N LYS A 80 44.52 11.96 -4.11
CA LYS A 80 45.83 11.55 -3.54
C LYS A 80 45.78 11.14 -2.07
N SER A 81 44.72 11.49 -1.37
CA SER A 81 44.47 11.13 0.03
C SER A 81 43.05 10.65 0.17
N ASP A 82 42.73 10.05 1.31
CA ASP A 82 41.36 9.63 1.64
C ASP A 82 40.39 10.80 1.58
N VAL A 83 39.20 10.54 1.06
CA VAL A 83 38.10 11.51 0.96
C VAL A 83 36.94 11.02 1.82
N ALA A 84 36.71 11.68 2.95
CA ALA A 84 35.57 11.39 3.81
C ALA A 84 34.36 12.22 3.36
N VAL A 85 33.23 11.56 3.18
CA VAL A 85 31.97 12.16 2.76
C VAL A 85 30.91 11.85 3.80
N LYS A 86 30.24 12.91 4.31
CA LYS A 86 29.06 12.78 5.17
C LYS A 86 27.80 13.07 4.37
N PHE A 87 26.77 12.29 4.60
CA PHE A 87 25.47 12.49 3.99
C PHE A 87 24.59 13.41 4.85
N ALA A 88 23.70 14.11 4.17
CA ALA A 88 22.53 14.77 4.76
C ALA A 88 21.30 14.23 4.06
N TYR A 89 20.15 14.25 4.74
CA TYR A 89 18.89 13.86 4.12
C TYR A 89 17.78 14.83 4.50
N THR A 90 16.76 14.86 3.67
CA THR A 90 15.52 15.61 3.91
C THR A 90 14.33 14.69 3.72
N ILE A 91 13.27 14.91 4.47
CA ILE A 91 12.02 14.17 4.40
C ILE A 91 10.92 15.14 4.00
N GLU A 92 10.16 14.79 2.97
CA GLU A 92 8.91 15.45 2.60
C GLU A 92 7.74 14.55 3.03
N GLY A 93 6.76 15.10 3.74
CA GLY A 93 5.65 14.39 4.37
C GLY A 93 5.83 14.19 5.88
N ASP A 94 4.75 13.79 6.57
CA ASP A 94 4.73 13.61 8.04
C ASP A 94 5.36 12.26 8.43
N MET A 95 6.67 12.12 8.23
CA MET A 95 7.43 10.93 8.51
C MET A 95 8.53 11.24 9.53
N PRO A 96 8.67 10.47 10.62
CA PRO A 96 9.72 10.69 11.61
C PRO A 96 11.12 10.47 11.03
N GLU A 97 12.08 11.25 11.52
CA GLU A 97 13.48 11.15 11.07
C GLU A 97 14.11 9.80 11.41
N GLU A 98 13.69 9.15 12.49
CA GLU A 98 14.22 7.88 12.98
C GLU A 98 14.00 6.70 12.04
N ILE A 99 13.19 6.84 11.00
CA ILE A 99 13.00 5.80 9.99
C ILE A 99 14.17 5.69 9.02
N VAL A 100 14.96 6.77 8.87
CA VAL A 100 16.08 6.81 7.93
C VAL A 100 17.33 6.27 8.63
N THR A 101 17.90 5.22 8.06
CA THR A 101 19.16 4.65 8.54
C THR A 101 20.13 4.45 7.39
N PHE A 102 21.43 4.52 7.69
CA PHE A 102 22.49 4.24 6.74
C PHE A 102 23.32 3.08 7.27
N ARG A 103 23.63 2.11 6.41
CA ARG A 103 24.37 0.91 6.81
C ARG A 103 25.78 1.24 7.27
N GLU A 104 26.43 2.22 6.64
CA GLU A 104 27.76 2.72 7.01
C GLU A 104 27.71 3.94 7.96
N GLY A 105 26.54 4.17 8.60
CA GLY A 105 26.38 5.22 9.61
C GLY A 105 26.28 6.65 9.07
N GLY A 106 25.96 6.84 7.80
CA GLY A 106 25.76 8.16 7.19
C GLY A 106 27.04 8.88 6.77
N ALA A 107 28.16 8.17 6.75
CA ALA A 107 29.43 8.66 6.24
C ALA A 107 30.26 7.54 5.63
N VAL A 108 30.96 7.83 4.56
CA VAL A 108 31.88 6.89 3.91
C VAL A 108 33.25 7.53 3.67
N VAL A 109 34.26 6.70 3.53
CA VAL A 109 35.59 7.12 3.12
C VAL A 109 35.94 6.49 1.78
N ILE A 110 36.27 7.30 0.78
CA ILE A 110 36.86 6.86 -0.47
C ILE A 110 38.37 6.83 -0.24
N PRO A 111 39.02 5.65 -0.26
CA PRO A 111 40.48 5.55 -0.01
C PRO A 111 41.29 6.27 -1.06
N ALA A 112 42.49 6.71 -0.73
CA ALA A 112 43.42 7.34 -1.65
C ALA A 112 43.66 6.47 -2.90
N GLY A 113 43.48 7.04 -4.07
CA GLY A 113 43.60 6.36 -5.36
C GLY A 113 42.35 5.62 -5.84
N GLU A 114 41.34 5.45 -5.01
CA GLU A 114 40.05 4.85 -5.37
C GLU A 114 39.09 5.90 -5.93
N LEU A 115 38.08 5.42 -6.69
CA LEU A 115 37.10 6.30 -7.35
C LEU A 115 35.74 6.31 -6.66
N ALA A 116 35.44 5.37 -5.78
CA ALA A 116 34.12 5.29 -5.16
C ALA A 116 34.13 4.56 -3.82
N ALA A 117 33.18 4.91 -2.98
CA ALA A 117 32.72 4.14 -1.81
C ALA A 117 31.20 3.96 -1.86
N ARG A 118 30.67 2.96 -1.15
CA ARG A 118 29.26 2.60 -1.21
C ARG A 118 28.61 2.70 0.15
N ASP A 119 27.31 3.05 0.13
CA ASP A 119 26.44 2.93 1.28
C ASP A 119 25.03 2.51 0.82
N THR A 120 24.17 2.22 1.76
CA THR A 120 22.75 1.95 1.51
C THR A 120 21.94 2.74 2.52
N MET A 121 21.01 3.53 2.02
CA MET A 121 19.96 4.13 2.84
C MET A 121 18.81 3.13 2.93
N ASP A 122 18.47 2.73 4.15
CA ASP A 122 17.32 1.90 4.45
C ASP A 122 16.25 2.74 5.17
N LEU A 123 14.99 2.51 4.83
CA LEU A 123 13.85 3.09 5.54
C LEU A 123 13.15 1.99 6.33
N ARG A 124 12.89 2.24 7.61
CA ARG A 124 12.11 1.31 8.44
C ARG A 124 10.70 1.18 7.89
N THR A 125 10.20 -0.04 7.85
CA THR A 125 8.84 -0.37 7.40
C THR A 125 7.86 -0.62 8.53
N ASP A 126 8.27 -0.39 9.77
CA ASP A 126 7.40 -0.36 10.94
C ASP A 126 6.65 0.99 10.98
N TRP A 127 5.51 1.02 10.32
CA TRP A 127 4.71 2.24 10.13
C TRP A 127 3.60 2.41 11.19
N SER A 128 3.69 1.72 12.31
CA SER A 128 2.69 1.79 13.39
C SER A 128 2.45 3.22 13.92
N PHE A 129 3.43 4.10 13.74
CA PHE A 129 3.39 5.50 14.14
C PHE A 129 2.86 6.46 13.05
N VAL A 130 2.63 5.97 11.83
CA VAL A 130 2.14 6.79 10.71
C VAL A 130 0.63 6.57 10.53
N PRO A 131 -0.19 7.61 10.32
CA PRO A 131 -1.61 7.46 10.05
C PRO A 131 -1.89 6.51 8.89
N GLN A 132 -2.99 5.76 8.95
CA GLN A 132 -3.38 4.81 7.89
C GLN A 132 -3.82 5.51 6.60
N GLU A 133 -4.05 6.81 6.62
CA GLU A 133 -4.48 7.58 5.45
C GLU A 133 -3.50 7.48 4.28
N ALA A 134 -4.00 7.64 3.06
CA ALA A 134 -3.16 7.70 1.87
C ALA A 134 -2.20 8.88 1.96
N ALA A 135 -0.93 8.65 1.64
CA ALA A 135 0.11 9.66 1.70
C ALA A 135 1.24 9.33 0.72
N THR A 136 1.95 10.35 0.29
CA THR A 136 3.20 10.20 -0.44
C THR A 136 4.31 10.82 0.39
N TYR A 137 5.37 10.05 0.60
CA TYR A 137 6.56 10.46 1.30
C TYR A 137 7.74 10.46 0.33
N LYS A 138 8.65 11.40 0.50
CA LYS A 138 9.88 11.44 -0.28
C LYS A 138 11.06 11.68 0.63
N VAL A 139 12.06 10.82 0.54
CA VAL A 139 13.33 10.98 1.24
C VAL A 139 14.40 11.25 0.21
N THR A 140 15.12 12.36 0.40
CA THR A 140 16.22 12.75 -0.46
C THR A 140 17.51 12.73 0.34
N VAL A 141 18.48 11.93 -0.09
CA VAL A 141 19.84 11.91 0.45
C VAL A 141 20.75 12.73 -0.42
N GLY A 142 21.58 13.54 0.19
CA GLY A 142 22.57 14.40 -0.48
C GLY A 142 23.93 14.35 0.17
N ILE A 143 24.92 14.92 -0.48
CA ILE A 143 26.25 15.14 0.08
C ILE A 143 26.18 16.34 1.01
N GLY A 144 26.31 16.12 2.32
CA GLY A 144 26.29 17.16 3.32
C GLY A 144 27.66 17.84 3.48
N SER A 145 28.75 17.07 3.48
CA SER A 145 30.10 17.61 3.55
C SER A 145 31.13 16.66 3.00
N VAL A 146 32.26 17.22 2.55
CA VAL A 146 33.40 16.49 2.00
C VAL A 146 34.66 16.95 2.70
N GLN A 147 35.53 16.01 3.07
CA GLN A 147 36.86 16.29 3.62
C GLN A 147 37.93 15.45 2.90
N PRO A 148 39.13 15.98 2.61
CA PRO A 148 39.60 17.31 3.00
C PRO A 148 38.89 18.41 2.23
N VAL A 149 38.68 19.54 2.89
CA VAL A 149 38.19 20.75 2.21
C VAL A 149 39.33 21.27 1.33
N SER A 150 39.12 21.17 0.02
CA SER A 150 40.06 21.63 -0.97
C SER A 150 39.33 22.49 -2.01
N GLY A 151 39.93 23.56 -2.49
CA GLY A 151 39.33 24.38 -3.52
C GLY A 151 39.18 23.67 -4.86
N GLN A 152 39.85 22.51 -5.04
CA GLN A 152 39.79 21.68 -6.25
C GLN A 152 38.76 20.55 -6.14
N LEU A 153 38.40 20.12 -4.93
CA LEU A 153 37.39 19.08 -4.72
C LEU A 153 36.04 19.73 -4.45
N ARG A 154 35.11 19.57 -5.37
CA ARG A 154 33.80 20.23 -5.36
C ARG A 154 32.66 19.20 -5.36
N ILE A 155 31.55 19.50 -4.73
CA ILE A 155 30.33 18.72 -4.83
C ILE A 155 29.68 19.04 -6.20
N SER A 156 29.31 18.00 -6.95
CA SER A 156 28.61 18.16 -8.22
C SER A 156 27.28 18.89 -8.01
N SER A 157 26.97 19.86 -8.85
CA SER A 157 25.67 20.55 -8.80
C SER A 157 24.51 19.71 -9.37
N LYS A 158 24.80 18.75 -10.27
CA LYS A 158 23.80 17.96 -11.00
C LYS A 158 23.51 16.59 -10.34
N GLN A 159 24.52 16.00 -9.69
CA GLN A 159 24.45 14.64 -9.11
C GLN A 159 24.79 14.63 -7.62
N LYS A 160 24.29 15.60 -6.89
CA LYS A 160 24.53 15.74 -5.45
C LYS A 160 23.47 15.07 -4.58
N GLU A 161 22.35 14.66 -5.16
CA GLU A 161 21.18 14.16 -4.46
C GLU A 161 20.56 12.96 -5.17
N LEU A 162 20.03 12.03 -4.38
CA LEU A 162 19.23 10.88 -4.81
C LEU A 162 17.97 10.80 -3.98
N SER A 163 16.84 10.42 -4.57
CA SER A 163 15.57 10.36 -3.85
C SER A 163 14.88 9.02 -3.98
N VAL A 164 14.11 8.70 -2.94
CA VAL A 164 13.17 7.60 -2.84
C VAL A 164 11.79 8.19 -2.60
N GLN A 165 10.80 7.71 -3.33
CA GLN A 165 9.40 8.05 -3.11
C GLN A 165 8.64 6.82 -2.61
N ILE A 166 7.80 7.00 -1.61
CA ILE A 166 6.93 5.96 -1.06
C ILE A 166 5.49 6.41 -1.25
N ASN A 167 4.76 5.68 -2.07
CA ASN A 167 3.33 5.88 -2.32
C ASN A 167 2.56 4.95 -1.39
N LYS A 168 2.04 5.48 -0.30
CA LYS A 168 1.24 4.73 0.67
C LYS A 168 -0.23 4.95 0.40
N ALA A 169 -0.94 3.88 0.01
CA ALA A 169 -2.38 3.88 -0.10
C ALA A 169 -3.02 3.41 1.22
N LYS A 170 -4.17 3.97 1.57
CA LYS A 170 -5.00 3.41 2.63
C LYS A 170 -5.55 2.08 2.14
N SER A 171 -5.28 1.00 2.87
CA SER A 171 -5.95 -0.26 2.64
C SER A 171 -7.25 -0.25 3.42
N MET A 172 -8.33 -0.65 2.78
CA MET A 172 -9.58 -0.90 3.48
C MET A 172 -9.44 -2.21 4.25
N ASP A 173 -9.86 -2.19 5.51
CA ASP A 173 -9.89 -3.40 6.35
C ASP A 173 -11.04 -4.36 5.96
N ILE A 174 -11.67 -4.09 4.81
CA ILE A 174 -12.83 -4.82 4.29
C ILE A 174 -12.68 -5.09 2.79
N GLN A 175 -13.05 -6.28 2.36
CA GLN A 175 -12.95 -6.73 0.96
C GLN A 175 -14.28 -7.31 0.47
N ALA A 176 -14.66 -6.93 -0.76
CA ALA A 176 -15.80 -7.49 -1.47
C ALA A 176 -15.43 -8.78 -2.23
N GLY A 177 -16.36 -9.73 -2.28
CA GLY A 177 -16.25 -10.92 -3.12
C GLY A 177 -15.23 -11.96 -2.66
N VAL A 178 -14.49 -11.71 -1.60
CA VAL A 178 -13.52 -12.64 -1.02
C VAL A 178 -14.16 -13.39 0.15
N LYS A 179 -14.09 -14.73 0.12
CA LYS A 179 -14.62 -15.55 1.20
C LYS A 179 -13.88 -15.25 2.51
N PRO A 180 -14.60 -14.95 3.62
CA PRO A 180 -13.97 -14.67 4.89
C PRO A 180 -13.11 -15.81 5.44
N SER A 181 -12.10 -15.47 6.22
CA SER A 181 -11.30 -16.45 6.96
C SER A 181 -12.11 -17.06 8.11
N GLY A 182 -11.69 -18.23 8.57
CA GLY A 182 -12.39 -18.96 9.65
C GLY A 182 -13.57 -19.77 9.14
N SER A 183 -14.59 -19.95 9.98
CA SER A 183 -15.76 -20.78 9.70
C SER A 183 -17.05 -20.01 9.91
N ARG A 184 -18.12 -20.42 9.20
CA ARG A 184 -19.47 -19.94 9.51
C ARG A 184 -19.80 -20.30 10.95
N ILE A 185 -20.37 -19.37 11.69
CA ILE A 185 -20.93 -19.65 13.01
C ILE A 185 -22.11 -20.60 12.79
N ALA A 186 -22.07 -21.77 13.41
CA ALA A 186 -23.09 -22.80 13.23
C ALA A 186 -24.26 -22.69 14.22
N ASP A 187 -24.01 -22.12 15.40
CA ASP A 187 -25.02 -21.96 16.44
C ASP A 187 -25.61 -20.55 16.40
N TYR A 188 -26.85 -20.48 15.99
CA TYR A 188 -27.68 -19.26 15.98
C TYR A 188 -28.63 -19.17 17.15
N SER A 189 -28.47 -20.01 18.20
CA SER A 189 -29.29 -19.92 19.39
C SER A 189 -29.13 -18.56 20.09
N GLY A 190 -30.24 -17.93 20.42
CA GLY A 190 -30.23 -16.58 20.97
C GLY A 190 -29.98 -15.44 19.98
N TRP A 191 -29.89 -15.73 18.70
CA TRP A 191 -29.79 -14.69 17.66
C TRP A 191 -31.16 -14.14 17.29
N ALA A 192 -31.19 -12.87 16.92
CA ALA A 192 -32.34 -12.24 16.31
C ALA A 192 -31.92 -11.50 15.03
N VAL A 193 -32.65 -11.76 13.96
CA VAL A 193 -32.37 -11.12 12.66
C VAL A 193 -33.62 -10.37 12.21
N TYR A 194 -33.45 -9.16 11.73
CA TYR A 194 -34.54 -8.28 11.29
C TYR A 194 -34.23 -7.78 9.88
N ALA A 195 -35.28 -7.39 9.14
CA ALA A 195 -35.12 -6.86 7.81
C ALA A 195 -36.01 -5.65 7.57
N THR A 196 -35.50 -4.70 6.79
CA THR A 196 -36.24 -3.47 6.42
C THR A 196 -35.87 -3.04 5.00
N ASN A 197 -36.74 -2.25 4.39
CA ASN A 197 -36.44 -1.53 3.14
C ASN A 197 -36.11 -0.03 3.38
N VAL A 198 -35.95 0.36 4.63
CA VAL A 198 -35.61 1.73 5.03
C VAL A 198 -34.12 1.81 5.27
N ASP A 199 -33.46 2.74 4.58
CA ASP A 199 -32.03 2.99 4.72
C ASP A 199 -31.74 3.92 5.91
N ASP A 200 -32.02 3.42 7.11
CA ASP A 200 -31.78 4.11 8.38
C ASP A 200 -31.48 3.05 9.48
N ASN A 201 -30.34 3.17 10.12
CA ASN A 201 -29.93 2.27 11.20
C ASN A 201 -30.90 2.29 12.41
N ASN A 202 -31.65 3.36 12.59
CA ASN A 202 -32.61 3.54 13.68
C ASN A 202 -34.06 3.33 13.23
N ALA A 203 -34.27 2.79 12.03
CA ALA A 203 -35.60 2.48 11.54
C ALA A 203 -36.34 1.46 12.45
N ASP A 204 -37.65 1.39 12.28
CA ASP A 204 -38.40 0.24 12.81
C ASP A 204 -38.09 -1.00 11.97
N TRP A 205 -37.35 -1.94 12.56
CA TRP A 205 -36.92 -3.17 11.91
C TRP A 205 -37.99 -4.26 11.91
N GLY A 206 -39.14 -4.00 12.50
CA GLY A 206 -40.26 -4.93 12.55
C GLY A 206 -39.97 -6.22 13.29
N ALA A 207 -40.58 -7.33 12.85
CA ALA A 207 -40.47 -8.63 13.53
C ALA A 207 -39.21 -9.39 13.13
N HIS A 208 -38.75 -10.26 14.03
CA HIS A 208 -37.66 -11.22 13.77
C HIS A 208 -37.94 -12.06 12.53
N GLN A 209 -36.90 -12.26 11.70
CA GLN A 209 -36.90 -12.97 10.43
C GLN A 209 -36.02 -14.22 10.47
N PRO A 210 -36.43 -15.30 11.20
CA PRO A 210 -35.57 -16.49 11.38
C PRO A 210 -35.24 -17.20 10.08
N LYS A 211 -36.00 -16.97 9.01
CA LYS A 211 -35.78 -17.59 7.72
C LYS A 211 -34.45 -17.17 7.05
N LEU A 212 -33.82 -16.08 7.50
CA LEU A 212 -32.50 -15.66 7.01
C LEU A 212 -31.32 -16.43 7.62
N ILE A 213 -31.58 -17.25 8.63
CA ILE A 213 -30.56 -18.00 9.38
C ILE A 213 -31.02 -19.44 9.70
N ASN A 214 -31.98 -20.00 8.94
CA ASN A 214 -32.54 -21.31 9.20
C ASN A 214 -31.91 -22.46 8.40
N GLY A 215 -30.97 -22.13 7.50
CA GLY A 215 -30.30 -23.09 6.59
C GLY A 215 -31.14 -23.48 5.39
N ASN A 216 -32.32 -22.89 5.18
CA ASN A 216 -33.19 -23.15 4.05
C ASN A 216 -33.02 -22.09 2.95
N THR A 217 -32.21 -22.37 1.96
CA THR A 217 -31.96 -21.46 0.85
C THR A 217 -33.16 -21.24 -0.08
N GLY A 218 -34.28 -21.93 0.11
CA GLY A 218 -35.53 -21.72 -0.60
C GLY A 218 -36.39 -20.60 -0.01
N ASP A 219 -36.16 -20.24 1.25
CA ASP A 219 -36.77 -19.06 1.87
C ASP A 219 -36.03 -17.80 1.47
N TYR A 220 -36.66 -16.64 1.54
CA TYR A 220 -35.98 -15.36 1.26
C TYR A 220 -36.72 -14.17 1.85
N ILE A 221 -35.98 -13.06 2.00
CA ILE A 221 -36.50 -11.71 2.19
C ILE A 221 -36.23 -10.91 0.93
N TRP A 222 -37.25 -10.23 0.46
CA TRP A 222 -37.19 -9.34 -0.68
C TRP A 222 -38.21 -8.22 -0.49
N PHE A 223 -37.77 -7.02 -0.82
CA PHE A 223 -38.65 -5.86 -0.97
C PHE A 223 -38.48 -5.37 -2.42
N ASP A 224 -39.58 -4.99 -3.06
CA ASP A 224 -39.53 -4.44 -4.42
C ASP A 224 -38.99 -2.98 -4.40
N THR A 225 -37.78 -2.85 -3.88
CA THR A 225 -37.07 -1.59 -3.67
C THR A 225 -35.58 -1.80 -3.92
N PRO A 226 -34.81 -0.73 -4.25
CA PRO A 226 -33.38 -0.83 -4.48
C PRO A 226 -32.54 -1.08 -3.21
N HIS A 227 -33.19 -1.35 -2.07
CA HIS A 227 -32.55 -1.49 -0.78
C HIS A 227 -33.13 -2.65 0.04
N LEU A 228 -32.25 -3.44 0.64
CA LEU A 228 -32.54 -4.43 1.68
C LEU A 228 -31.57 -4.21 2.85
N GLY A 229 -32.07 -3.78 3.99
CA GLY A 229 -31.34 -3.74 5.24
C GLY A 229 -31.57 -5.00 6.06
N VAL A 230 -30.50 -5.55 6.64
CA VAL A 230 -30.57 -6.68 7.59
C VAL A 230 -29.83 -6.31 8.85
N LYS A 231 -30.51 -6.40 10.00
CA LYS A 231 -29.93 -6.22 11.32
C LYS A 231 -29.83 -7.57 12.03
N ILE A 232 -28.65 -7.88 12.51
CA ILE A 232 -28.29 -9.11 13.21
C ILE A 232 -27.93 -8.78 14.65
N ASP A 233 -28.67 -9.31 15.64
CA ASP A 233 -28.24 -9.41 17.02
C ASP A 233 -27.71 -10.83 17.28
N MET A 234 -26.44 -10.95 17.54
CA MET A 234 -25.79 -12.24 17.78
C MET A 234 -25.91 -12.73 19.22
N GLY A 235 -26.75 -12.06 20.04
CA GLY A 235 -27.00 -12.39 21.45
C GLY A 235 -25.84 -12.07 22.39
N ALA A 236 -24.62 -12.11 21.88
CA ALA A 236 -23.38 -11.77 22.60
C ALA A 236 -22.35 -11.19 21.65
N THR A 237 -21.38 -10.46 22.19
CA THR A 237 -20.22 -9.96 21.44
C THR A 237 -19.42 -11.12 20.87
N LYS A 238 -19.10 -11.06 19.57
CA LYS A 238 -18.34 -12.07 18.84
C LYS A 238 -17.23 -11.41 18.02
N THR A 239 -16.18 -12.20 17.76
CA THR A 239 -15.11 -11.81 16.81
C THR A 239 -15.52 -12.27 15.42
N VAL A 240 -15.79 -11.33 14.53
CA VAL A 240 -16.32 -11.56 13.18
C VAL A 240 -15.24 -11.31 12.14
N THR A 241 -15.07 -12.27 11.21
CA THR A 241 -14.12 -12.20 10.10
C THR A 241 -14.79 -11.89 8.78
N GLY A 242 -16.12 -11.91 8.72
CA GLY A 242 -16.88 -11.50 7.56
C GLY A 242 -18.31 -12.02 7.53
N LEU A 243 -18.98 -11.64 6.45
CA LEU A 243 -20.39 -11.91 6.20
C LEU A 243 -20.54 -12.61 4.84
N GLU A 244 -21.57 -13.41 4.71
CA GLU A 244 -21.97 -14.02 3.46
C GLU A 244 -23.50 -13.92 3.34
N THR A 245 -23.97 -13.64 2.12
CA THR A 245 -25.38 -13.77 1.77
C THR A 245 -25.52 -14.67 0.55
N PHE A 246 -26.63 -15.39 0.50
CA PHE A 246 -27.03 -16.20 -0.64
C PHE A 246 -28.35 -15.68 -1.20
N SER A 247 -28.41 -15.57 -2.54
CA SER A 247 -29.61 -15.22 -3.29
C SER A 247 -30.09 -16.45 -4.09
N ALA A 248 -31.27 -16.96 -3.81
CA ALA A 248 -31.88 -18.09 -4.53
C ALA A 248 -32.10 -17.82 -6.02
N TYR A 249 -32.15 -16.56 -6.42
CA TYR A 249 -32.39 -16.13 -7.80
C TYR A 249 -31.09 -15.66 -8.50
N GLY A 250 -29.94 -15.97 -7.92
CA GLY A 250 -28.63 -15.69 -8.51
C GLY A 250 -28.30 -14.20 -8.59
N ALA A 251 -27.54 -13.82 -9.61
CA ALA A 251 -27.01 -12.46 -9.75
C ALA A 251 -28.07 -11.39 -10.05
N ALA A 252 -29.27 -11.78 -10.54
CA ALA A 252 -30.32 -10.84 -10.92
C ALA A 252 -30.87 -10.03 -9.73
N TYR A 253 -30.84 -10.62 -8.53
CA TYR A 253 -31.31 -10.04 -7.29
C TYR A 253 -30.19 -9.89 -6.26
N ALA A 254 -28.95 -9.87 -6.72
CA ALA A 254 -27.78 -9.66 -5.88
C ALA A 254 -27.53 -8.16 -5.63
N MET A 255 -26.83 -7.85 -4.56
CA MET A 255 -26.39 -6.49 -4.31
C MET A 255 -25.29 -6.06 -5.27
N SER A 256 -25.29 -4.79 -5.67
CA SER A 256 -24.22 -4.13 -6.43
C SER A 256 -23.31 -3.28 -5.55
N SER A 257 -23.79 -2.91 -4.36
CA SER A 257 -22.98 -2.28 -3.30
C SER A 257 -23.58 -2.57 -1.93
N CYS A 258 -22.81 -2.33 -0.87
CA CYS A 258 -23.30 -2.48 0.49
C CYS A 258 -22.65 -1.50 1.47
N ALA A 259 -23.31 -1.29 2.60
CA ALA A 259 -22.76 -0.65 3.78
C ALA A 259 -22.92 -1.59 4.98
N VAL A 260 -21.89 -1.70 5.80
CA VAL A 260 -21.89 -2.51 7.02
C VAL A 260 -21.62 -1.62 8.22
N TYR A 261 -22.48 -1.72 9.21
CA TYR A 261 -22.34 -1.04 10.50
C TYR A 261 -22.25 -2.07 11.61
N THR A 262 -21.54 -1.73 12.67
CA THR A 262 -21.41 -2.54 13.89
C THR A 262 -21.79 -1.74 15.11
N SER A 263 -22.23 -2.46 16.15
CA SER A 263 -22.54 -1.88 17.45
C SER A 263 -22.36 -2.92 18.55
N ASP A 264 -22.02 -2.47 19.76
CA ASP A 264 -21.98 -3.31 20.96
C ASP A 264 -23.27 -3.24 21.76
N ASP A 265 -24.03 -2.14 21.66
CA ASP A 265 -25.23 -1.84 22.43
C ASP A 265 -26.53 -1.80 21.61
N GLY A 266 -26.40 -1.83 20.27
CA GLY A 266 -27.54 -1.74 19.35
C GLY A 266 -28.10 -0.32 19.15
N ALA A 267 -27.46 0.70 19.70
CA ALA A 267 -27.87 2.10 19.61
C ALA A 267 -26.81 3.00 18.93
N GLY A 268 -25.54 2.84 19.30
CA GLY A 268 -24.42 3.53 18.67
C GLY A 268 -23.84 2.72 17.51
N TRP A 269 -23.94 3.24 16.29
CA TRP A 269 -23.52 2.54 15.06
C TRP A 269 -22.21 3.09 14.52
N LYS A 270 -21.24 2.20 14.25
CA LYS A 270 -19.98 2.51 13.60
C LYS A 270 -19.99 1.93 12.20
N LEU A 271 -19.84 2.79 11.19
CA LEU A 271 -19.64 2.36 9.80
C LEU A 271 -18.26 1.68 9.67
N VAL A 272 -18.21 0.49 9.06
CA VAL A 272 -16.99 -0.27 8.80
C VAL A 272 -16.63 -0.38 7.32
N THR A 273 -17.58 -0.08 6.42
CA THR A 273 -17.34 0.11 4.99
C THR A 273 -16.93 1.55 4.69
N PRO A 274 -16.43 1.87 3.48
CA PRO A 274 -16.31 3.26 3.02
C PRO A 274 -17.64 4.02 3.07
N GLU A 275 -17.60 5.34 3.24
CA GLU A 275 -18.80 6.18 3.26
C GLU A 275 -19.59 6.08 1.95
N GLU A 276 -18.92 5.96 0.82
CA GLU A 276 -19.52 5.75 -0.51
C GLU A 276 -20.08 4.32 -0.71
N GLY A 277 -19.93 3.47 0.27
CA GLY A 277 -20.30 2.05 0.20
C GLY A 277 -19.21 1.16 -0.41
N LEU A 278 -19.33 -0.14 -0.19
CA LEU A 278 -18.44 -1.15 -0.75
C LEU A 278 -19.04 -1.68 -2.05
N SER A 279 -18.38 -1.47 -3.19
CA SER A 279 -18.81 -2.02 -4.47
C SER A 279 -18.75 -3.54 -4.48
N MET A 280 -19.81 -4.17 -4.97
CA MET A 280 -19.97 -5.63 -5.02
C MET A 280 -20.18 -6.10 -6.45
N THR A 281 -19.56 -7.23 -6.81
CA THR A 281 -19.91 -7.91 -8.06
C THR A 281 -21.17 -8.75 -7.82
N PRO A 282 -22.26 -8.54 -8.57
CA PRO A 282 -23.49 -9.33 -8.42
C PRO A 282 -23.23 -10.81 -8.67
N ALA A 283 -23.58 -11.64 -7.70
CA ALA A 283 -23.45 -13.09 -7.75
C ALA A 283 -24.48 -13.75 -6.83
N GLY A 284 -24.79 -15.03 -7.08
CA GLY A 284 -25.72 -15.79 -6.22
C GLY A 284 -25.23 -15.94 -4.78
N THR A 285 -23.91 -15.97 -4.58
CA THR A 285 -23.28 -15.90 -3.26
C THR A 285 -22.35 -14.69 -3.23
N GLN A 286 -22.49 -13.85 -2.22
CA GLN A 286 -21.68 -12.66 -2.08
C GLN A 286 -21.06 -12.60 -0.68
N TYR A 287 -19.83 -12.12 -0.63
CA TYR A 287 -19.00 -12.08 0.58
C TYR A 287 -18.54 -10.67 0.88
N VAL A 288 -18.53 -10.36 2.17
CA VAL A 288 -17.81 -9.22 2.74
C VAL A 288 -16.79 -9.79 3.74
N SER A 289 -15.51 -9.61 3.50
CA SER A 289 -14.44 -10.13 4.34
C SER A 289 -13.76 -8.99 5.10
N PHE A 290 -13.56 -9.16 6.40
CA PHE A 290 -12.78 -8.24 7.24
C PHE A 290 -11.33 -8.73 7.28
N ILE A 291 -10.38 -7.92 6.81
CA ILE A 291 -8.95 -8.21 6.85
C ILE A 291 -8.50 -8.29 8.30
N ALA A 292 -8.88 -7.31 9.12
CA ALA A 292 -8.80 -7.39 10.56
C ALA A 292 -10.16 -7.84 11.12
N PRO A 293 -10.22 -8.90 11.94
CA PRO A 293 -11.46 -9.30 12.59
C PRO A 293 -12.05 -8.14 13.41
N ILE A 294 -13.35 -7.93 13.28
CA ILE A 294 -14.09 -6.96 14.08
C ILE A 294 -14.74 -7.63 15.29
N THR A 295 -14.91 -6.88 16.38
CA THR A 295 -15.63 -7.35 17.57
C THR A 295 -16.92 -6.57 17.67
N ALA A 296 -18.07 -7.27 17.65
CA ALA A 296 -19.39 -6.66 17.73
C ALA A 296 -20.43 -7.66 18.26
N ARG A 297 -21.49 -7.16 18.85
CA ARG A 297 -22.71 -7.92 19.12
C ARG A 297 -23.76 -7.72 18.03
N TYR A 298 -23.87 -6.50 17.51
CA TYR A 298 -24.86 -6.15 16.50
C TYR A 298 -24.17 -5.81 15.19
N ILE A 299 -24.77 -6.25 14.09
CA ILE A 299 -24.36 -5.89 12.72
C ILE A 299 -25.59 -5.41 11.96
N ILE A 300 -25.48 -4.29 11.26
CA ILE A 300 -26.40 -3.90 10.21
C ILE A 300 -25.67 -4.03 8.87
N TRP A 301 -26.33 -4.69 7.93
CA TRP A 301 -25.88 -4.85 6.57
C TRP A 301 -26.90 -4.29 5.61
N HIS A 302 -26.63 -3.10 5.09
CA HIS A 302 -27.42 -2.49 4.01
C HIS A 302 -26.91 -2.99 2.67
N MET A 303 -27.78 -3.58 1.90
CA MET A 303 -27.55 -4.14 0.57
C MET A 303 -28.28 -3.28 -0.46
N TYR A 304 -27.56 -2.78 -1.47
CA TYR A 304 -28.11 -1.93 -2.51
C TYR A 304 -28.00 -2.63 -3.86
N GLY A 305 -29.04 -2.48 -4.69
CA GLY A 305 -29.13 -3.08 -6.02
C GLY A 305 -30.42 -2.71 -6.69
N SER A 306 -30.76 -3.35 -7.82
CA SER A 306 -32.06 -3.10 -8.46
C SER A 306 -33.24 -3.54 -7.60
N ALA A 307 -33.11 -4.71 -6.94
CA ALA A 307 -34.06 -5.25 -5.96
C ALA A 307 -33.34 -6.37 -5.18
N PRO A 308 -32.44 -6.03 -4.25
CA PRO A 308 -31.63 -7.04 -3.58
C PRO A 308 -32.47 -8.01 -2.74
N LEU A 309 -32.09 -9.29 -2.80
CA LEU A 309 -32.75 -10.40 -2.14
C LEU A 309 -31.72 -11.20 -1.34
N SER A 310 -32.07 -11.57 -0.13
CA SER A 310 -31.30 -12.51 0.67
C SER A 310 -32.13 -13.73 1.06
N SER A 311 -31.63 -14.92 0.79
CA SER A 311 -32.22 -16.18 1.24
C SER A 311 -31.59 -16.66 2.53
N GLU A 312 -30.28 -16.50 2.67
CA GLU A 312 -29.54 -16.88 3.86
C GLU A 312 -28.43 -15.89 4.14
N ILE A 313 -28.14 -15.70 5.41
CA ILE A 313 -27.03 -14.90 5.90
C ILE A 313 -26.17 -15.74 6.82
N TYR A 314 -24.87 -15.69 6.60
CA TYR A 314 -23.89 -16.34 7.45
C TYR A 314 -22.87 -15.33 7.96
N VAL A 315 -22.53 -15.49 9.23
CA VAL A 315 -21.45 -14.73 9.88
C VAL A 315 -20.28 -15.67 10.10
N TYR A 316 -19.09 -15.20 9.77
CA TYR A 316 -17.84 -15.95 9.94
C TYR A 316 -17.09 -15.51 11.19
N SER A 317 -16.46 -16.45 11.87
CA SER A 317 -15.53 -16.19 12.97
C SER A 317 -14.31 -17.12 12.89
N LYS A 318 -13.25 -16.72 13.61
CA LYS A 318 -12.08 -17.60 13.81
C LYS A 318 -12.35 -18.61 14.91
#